data_6e80286f9ab30b46200426f7c4e47d50
#
_entry.id   6e80286f9ab30b46200426f7c4e47d50
#
_cell.length_a   1.000
_cell.length_b   1.000
_cell.length_c   1.000
_cell.angle_alpha   90.00
_cell.angle_beta   90.00
_cell.angle_gamma   90.00
#
_symmetry.space_group_name_H-M   'P 1'
#
loop_
_entity.id
_entity.type
_entity.pdbx_description
1 polymer ?
#
loop_
_entity_poly.entity_id
_entity_poly.type
_entity_poly.pdbx_seq_one_letter_code
_entity_poly.pdbx_strand_id
1 'polypeptide(L)'
;MYKKSAVRLLARAAAVIFAAATFLLLFMLHEQKQINETLSDAQHTLQEQNQELRQEIKDLRTMKGGIEEHGRLSIKGTQLVDQNGNSLMLRGVSSHGIAWYPEYTNYSALKTLKDYGANTFRIAMYVEQNDGYLEEPELNKKLLFSAIENSLAADLYTIVDWHVLRDENPNRNIEEAMDVLEEVARRYGDNPGIIYEICNEPNGDTTYEDIVCYAEQVIPIIRKHAPNSLILVGTPNFCTSLSEAIEDPIEYQNIMYTYHYYAGISDCKFAMEEIKRGLESGLPIFVSEWGLDSHDITQQHWKETSDFLDYLEKEKIGWINWSLSNKDEGYSMIKSDSIKLHSWNDEDITDSGKFILKYLSLGKD
;
A
#
# COMPACT_ATOMS: atom_id res chain seq x y z
N MET A 1 -33.99 -88.94 -3.58
CA MET A 1 -32.71 -88.56 -4.21
C MET A 1 -32.62 -87.07 -4.64
N TYR A 2 -33.66 -86.52 -5.15
CA TYR A 2 -33.66 -85.06 -5.68
C TYR A 2 -33.34 -84.00 -4.69
N LYS A 3 -33.75 -84.05 -3.41
CA LYS A 3 -33.49 -83.01 -2.41
C LYS A 3 -31.96 -82.81 -2.06
N LYS A 4 -31.19 -83.95 -2.05
CA LYS A 4 -29.75 -83.88 -1.76
C LYS A 4 -28.94 -83.28 -2.90
N SER A 5 -29.39 -83.43 -4.15
CA SER A 5 -28.76 -82.83 -5.34
C SER A 5 -28.98 -81.33 -5.40
N ALA A 6 -30.19 -80.81 -5.10
CA ALA A 6 -30.50 -79.41 -5.09
C ALA A 6 -29.73 -78.61 -4.00
N VAL A 7 -29.60 -79.17 -2.78
CA VAL A 7 -28.81 -78.57 -1.72
C VAL A 7 -27.31 -78.48 -2.09
N ARG A 8 -26.76 -79.50 -2.75
CA ARG A 8 -25.38 -79.44 -3.23
C ARG A 8 -25.15 -78.39 -4.35
N LEU A 9 -26.12 -78.22 -5.21
CA LEU A 9 -26.08 -77.21 -6.28
C LEU A 9 -26.14 -75.82 -5.72
N LEU A 10 -27.04 -75.54 -4.73
CA LEU A 10 -27.12 -74.29 -4.02
C LEU A 10 -25.83 -73.97 -3.22
N ALA A 11 -25.24 -75.00 -2.54
CA ALA A 11 -24.01 -74.80 -1.82
C ALA A 11 -22.82 -74.44 -2.75
N ARG A 12 -22.76 -75.03 -3.93
CA ARG A 12 -21.76 -74.67 -4.94
C ARG A 12 -21.97 -73.29 -5.53
N ALA A 13 -23.19 -72.91 -5.82
CA ALA A 13 -23.51 -71.60 -6.29
C ALA A 13 -23.15 -70.51 -5.22
N ALA A 14 -23.49 -70.74 -3.94
CA ALA A 14 -23.11 -69.87 -2.84
C ALA A 14 -21.57 -69.76 -2.69
N ALA A 15 -20.85 -70.86 -2.84
CA ALA A 15 -19.38 -70.83 -2.77
C ALA A 15 -18.75 -70.02 -3.92
N VAL A 16 -19.30 -70.12 -5.14
CA VAL A 16 -18.84 -69.32 -6.30
C VAL A 16 -19.13 -67.83 -6.11
N ILE A 17 -20.33 -67.48 -5.62
CA ILE A 17 -20.71 -66.10 -5.31
C ILE A 17 -19.80 -65.51 -4.22
N PHE A 18 -19.54 -66.30 -3.17
CA PHE A 18 -18.63 -65.88 -2.10
C PHE A 18 -17.19 -65.65 -2.59
N ALA A 19 -16.65 -66.57 -3.42
CA ALA A 19 -15.35 -66.44 -4.02
C ALA A 19 -15.25 -65.19 -4.93
N ALA A 20 -16.27 -64.94 -5.74
CA ALA A 20 -16.34 -63.76 -6.60
C ALA A 20 -16.42 -62.47 -5.80
N ALA A 21 -17.22 -62.43 -4.71
CA ALA A 21 -17.31 -61.26 -3.84
C ALA A 21 -15.99 -60.99 -3.10
N THR A 22 -15.30 -62.05 -2.64
CA THR A 22 -13.98 -61.95 -2.00
C THR A 22 -12.93 -61.42 -2.98
N PHE A 23 -12.93 -61.92 -4.23
CA PHE A 23 -12.04 -61.42 -5.27
C PHE A 23 -12.28 -59.92 -5.59
N LEU A 24 -13.54 -59.55 -5.73
CA LEU A 24 -13.92 -58.13 -5.97
C LEU A 24 -13.46 -57.23 -4.80
N LEU A 25 -13.64 -57.68 -3.57
CA LEU A 25 -13.22 -56.92 -2.38
C LEU A 25 -11.69 -56.77 -2.33
N LEU A 26 -10.94 -57.81 -2.64
CA LEU A 26 -9.46 -57.76 -2.70
C LEU A 26 -8.98 -56.87 -3.82
N PHE A 27 -9.67 -56.86 -4.96
CA PHE A 27 -9.36 -55.93 -6.06
C PHE A 27 -9.62 -54.49 -5.67
N MET A 28 -10.78 -54.20 -5.06
CA MET A 28 -11.09 -52.83 -4.57
C MET A 28 -10.10 -52.36 -3.51
N LEU A 29 -9.68 -53.24 -2.60
CA LEU A 29 -8.65 -52.92 -1.58
C LEU A 29 -7.29 -52.63 -2.22
N HIS A 30 -6.93 -53.35 -3.26
CA HIS A 30 -5.70 -53.10 -4.02
C HIS A 30 -5.73 -51.74 -4.73
N GLU A 31 -6.82 -51.42 -5.43
CA GLU A 31 -7.02 -50.11 -6.07
C GLU A 31 -7.01 -48.97 -5.04
N GLN A 32 -7.70 -49.13 -3.91
CA GLN A 32 -7.72 -48.15 -2.85
C GLN A 32 -6.30 -47.90 -2.29
N LYS A 33 -5.49 -48.94 -2.15
CA LYS A 33 -4.10 -48.82 -1.72
C LYS A 33 -3.27 -48.01 -2.73
N GLN A 34 -3.39 -48.30 -4.03
CA GLN A 34 -2.69 -47.55 -5.09
C GLN A 34 -3.10 -46.06 -5.11
N ILE A 35 -4.39 -45.78 -4.95
CA ILE A 35 -4.89 -44.42 -4.88
C ILE A 35 -4.28 -43.69 -3.65
N ASN A 36 -4.24 -44.35 -2.48
CA ASN A 36 -3.67 -43.76 -1.27
C ASN A 36 -2.15 -43.49 -1.41
N GLU A 37 -1.40 -44.42 -2.07
CA GLU A 37 0.02 -44.20 -2.35
C GLU A 37 0.22 -43.00 -3.30
N THR A 38 -0.56 -42.88 -4.36
CA THR A 38 -0.51 -41.76 -5.31
C THR A 38 -0.87 -40.42 -4.63
N LEU A 39 -1.88 -40.42 -3.75
CA LEU A 39 -2.25 -39.23 -2.96
C LEU A 39 -1.15 -38.81 -1.98
N SER A 40 -0.50 -39.78 -1.33
CA SER A 40 0.63 -39.54 -0.44
C SER A 40 1.82 -38.89 -1.18
N ASP A 41 2.16 -39.41 -2.34
CA ASP A 41 3.23 -38.88 -3.18
C ASP A 41 2.91 -37.47 -3.69
N ALA A 42 1.67 -37.24 -4.13
CA ALA A 42 1.22 -35.90 -4.54
C ALA A 42 1.24 -34.88 -3.37
N GLN A 43 0.86 -35.31 -2.16
CA GLN A 43 0.92 -34.51 -0.97
C GLN A 43 2.36 -34.14 -0.59
N HIS A 44 3.29 -35.09 -0.71
CA HIS A 44 4.71 -34.84 -0.45
C HIS A 44 5.29 -33.86 -1.46
N THR A 45 5.01 -34.03 -2.74
CA THR A 45 5.44 -33.08 -3.80
C THR A 45 4.90 -31.68 -3.58
N LEU A 46 3.63 -31.56 -3.20
CA LEU A 46 3.02 -30.25 -2.85
C LEU A 46 3.67 -29.60 -1.63
N GLN A 47 4.07 -30.40 -0.64
CA GLN A 47 4.78 -29.88 0.54
C GLN A 47 6.19 -29.39 0.19
N GLU A 48 6.91 -30.11 -0.66
CA GLU A 48 8.24 -29.69 -1.15
C GLU A 48 8.13 -28.38 -1.96
N GLN A 49 7.20 -28.31 -2.91
CA GLN A 49 6.97 -27.09 -3.68
C GLN A 49 6.58 -25.89 -2.80
N ASN A 50 5.76 -26.12 -1.78
CA ASN A 50 5.43 -25.06 -0.82
C ASN A 50 6.63 -24.62 0.02
N GLN A 51 7.57 -25.53 0.35
CA GLN A 51 8.79 -25.16 1.05
C GLN A 51 9.75 -24.37 0.14
N GLU A 52 9.91 -24.79 -1.10
CA GLU A 52 10.71 -24.09 -2.11
C GLU A 52 10.16 -22.67 -2.35
N LEU A 53 8.85 -22.53 -2.58
CA LEU A 53 8.18 -21.25 -2.73
C LEU A 53 8.35 -20.34 -1.49
N ARG A 54 8.27 -20.90 -0.29
CA ARG A 54 8.49 -20.13 0.96
C ARG A 54 9.94 -19.68 1.08
N GLN A 55 10.91 -20.48 0.66
CA GLN A 55 12.31 -20.09 0.65
C GLN A 55 12.57 -19.03 -0.42
N GLU A 56 12.03 -19.20 -1.63
CA GLU A 56 12.12 -18.21 -2.71
C GLU A 56 11.48 -16.88 -2.30
N ILE A 57 10.30 -16.91 -1.67
CA ILE A 57 9.66 -15.71 -1.08
C ILE A 57 10.56 -15.09 -0.01
N LYS A 58 11.22 -15.88 0.83
CA LYS A 58 12.13 -15.37 1.85
C LYS A 58 13.38 -14.75 1.22
N ASP A 59 13.93 -15.37 0.19
CA ASP A 59 15.11 -14.87 -0.52
C ASP A 59 14.77 -13.60 -1.35
N LEU A 60 13.55 -13.51 -1.91
CA LEU A 60 13.02 -12.32 -2.57
C LEU A 60 12.69 -11.19 -1.56
N ARG A 61 12.36 -11.53 -0.31
CA ARG A 61 12.14 -10.56 0.79
C ARG A 61 13.42 -9.96 1.36
N THR A 62 14.59 -10.49 1.02
CA THR A 62 15.90 -9.92 1.41
C THR A 62 16.27 -8.64 0.63
N MET A 63 15.36 -8.06 -0.14
CA MET A 63 15.52 -6.69 -0.61
C MET A 63 15.36 -5.73 0.57
N LYS A 64 16.47 -5.13 0.97
CA LYS A 64 16.59 -4.18 2.07
C LYS A 64 15.59 -3.01 1.95
N GLY A 65 15.13 -2.49 3.07
CA GLY A 65 14.46 -1.20 3.13
C GLY A 65 12.94 -1.24 3.36
N GLY A 66 12.35 -2.38 3.80
CA GLY A 66 10.93 -2.49 4.12
C GLY A 66 10.61 -2.60 5.61
N ILE A 67 9.35 -2.94 5.91
CA ILE A 67 8.81 -3.07 7.27
C ILE A 67 9.56 -4.17 8.04
N GLU A 68 9.90 -5.28 7.39
CA GLU A 68 10.59 -6.40 8.04
C GLU A 68 11.98 -5.99 8.54
N GLU A 69 12.69 -5.10 7.87
CA GLU A 69 14.01 -4.60 8.26
C GLU A 69 13.92 -3.49 9.30
N HIS A 70 13.05 -2.51 9.09
CA HIS A 70 13.04 -1.25 9.84
C HIS A 70 12.00 -1.22 10.97
N GLY A 71 10.97 -2.06 10.90
CA GLY A 71 9.92 -2.13 11.92
C GLY A 71 9.12 -0.84 12.06
N ARG A 72 8.73 -0.51 13.28
CA ARG A 72 7.90 0.66 13.56
C ARG A 72 8.69 1.97 13.43
N LEU A 73 8.07 2.92 12.74
CA LEU A 73 8.63 4.25 12.56
C LEU A 73 8.28 5.19 13.71
N SER A 74 9.19 6.11 13.98
CA SER A 74 8.99 7.21 14.95
C SER A 74 9.72 8.46 14.50
N ILE A 75 9.48 9.58 15.18
CA ILE A 75 10.11 10.88 14.89
C ILE A 75 11.14 11.19 15.97
N LYS A 76 12.33 11.59 15.54
CA LYS A 76 13.40 12.10 16.41
C LYS A 76 13.89 13.45 15.90
N GLY A 77 13.53 14.50 16.60
CA GLY A 77 13.68 15.88 16.09
C GLY A 77 12.77 16.05 14.87
N THR A 78 13.33 16.42 13.74
CA THR A 78 12.60 16.53 12.46
C THR A 78 12.72 15.29 11.57
N GLN A 79 13.48 14.27 12.02
CA GLN A 79 13.80 13.11 11.19
C GLN A 79 12.93 11.90 11.51
N LEU A 80 12.52 11.19 10.46
CA LEU A 80 11.93 9.87 10.57
C LEU A 80 13.01 8.83 10.90
N VAL A 81 12.75 7.99 11.90
CA VAL A 81 13.67 6.93 12.32
C VAL A 81 12.96 5.58 12.41
N ASP A 82 13.73 4.52 12.19
CA ASP A 82 13.27 3.14 12.35
C ASP A 82 13.19 2.72 13.84
N GLN A 83 12.78 1.48 14.08
CA GLN A 83 12.68 0.92 15.44
C GLN A 83 14.01 0.88 16.21
N ASN A 84 15.15 0.98 15.50
CA ASN A 84 16.50 0.97 16.08
C ASN A 84 17.04 2.40 16.28
N GLY A 85 16.27 3.42 15.88
CA GLY A 85 16.64 4.84 15.96
C GLY A 85 17.55 5.30 14.82
N ASN A 86 17.70 4.51 13.75
CA ASN A 86 18.40 4.91 12.54
C ASN A 86 17.51 5.77 11.65
N SER A 87 18.10 6.82 11.05
CA SER A 87 17.36 7.65 10.08
C SER A 87 16.89 6.81 8.89
N LEU A 88 15.61 6.90 8.56
CA LEU A 88 15.00 6.23 7.42
C LEU A 88 14.29 7.25 6.53
N MET A 89 14.53 7.16 5.24
CA MET A 89 13.82 7.94 4.25
C MET A 89 12.81 7.07 3.50
N LEU A 90 11.56 7.46 3.53
CA LEU A 90 10.50 6.81 2.76
C LEU A 90 10.45 7.38 1.34
N ARG A 91 10.45 6.50 0.36
CA ARG A 91 10.32 6.82 -1.07
C ARG A 91 9.24 5.95 -1.67
N GLY A 92 8.28 6.56 -2.31
CA GLY A 92 7.16 5.78 -2.84
C GLY A 92 6.34 6.47 -3.91
N VAL A 93 5.26 5.80 -4.23
CA VAL A 93 4.28 6.25 -5.21
C VAL A 93 2.89 6.14 -4.60
N SER A 94 2.01 7.09 -4.95
CA SER A 94 0.58 7.03 -4.61
C SER A 94 -0.18 6.21 -5.65
N SER A 95 -1.20 5.47 -5.24
CA SER A 95 -2.26 5.13 -6.17
C SER A 95 -2.84 6.43 -6.75
N HIS A 96 -3.45 6.38 -7.92
CA HIS A 96 -4.53 7.31 -8.25
C HIS A 96 -5.75 6.97 -7.37
N GLY A 97 -6.88 7.67 -7.51
CA GLY A 97 -8.08 7.30 -6.76
C GLY A 97 -8.40 5.81 -6.89
N ILE A 98 -8.47 5.11 -5.75
CA ILE A 98 -8.60 3.64 -5.72
C ILE A 98 -9.91 3.13 -6.33
N ALA A 99 -10.93 3.97 -6.39
CA ALA A 99 -12.18 3.63 -7.07
C ALA A 99 -12.06 3.64 -8.61
N TRP A 100 -11.11 4.40 -9.16
CA TRP A 100 -10.96 4.57 -10.60
C TRP A 100 -9.88 3.69 -11.22
N TYR A 101 -8.82 3.40 -10.46
CA TYR A 101 -7.66 2.60 -10.89
C TYR A 101 -7.31 1.50 -9.87
N PRO A 102 -8.31 0.70 -9.41
CA PRO A 102 -8.09 -0.33 -8.37
C PRO A 102 -7.11 -1.40 -8.82
N GLU A 103 -7.01 -1.65 -10.14
CA GLU A 103 -6.15 -2.67 -10.71
C GLU A 103 -4.67 -2.43 -10.47
N TYR A 104 -4.25 -1.19 -10.20
CA TYR A 104 -2.85 -0.86 -9.90
C TYR A 104 -2.48 -1.05 -8.41
N THR A 105 -3.45 -1.39 -7.56
CA THR A 105 -3.20 -1.69 -6.14
C THR A 105 -3.03 -3.19 -5.85
N ASN A 106 -2.90 -4.03 -6.90
CA ASN A 106 -2.67 -5.47 -6.74
C ASN A 106 -1.25 -5.77 -6.24
N TYR A 107 -1.06 -6.94 -5.58
CA TYR A 107 0.23 -7.36 -5.04
C TYR A 107 1.38 -7.31 -6.06
N SER A 108 1.16 -7.79 -7.29
CA SER A 108 2.21 -7.84 -8.32
C SER A 108 2.67 -6.45 -8.78
N ALA A 109 1.74 -5.48 -8.84
CA ALA A 109 2.08 -4.08 -9.10
C ALA A 109 2.95 -3.50 -7.98
N LEU A 110 2.53 -3.70 -6.72
CA LEU A 110 3.23 -3.17 -5.56
C LEU A 110 4.59 -3.86 -5.34
N LYS A 111 4.67 -5.17 -5.61
CA LYS A 111 5.95 -5.88 -5.64
C LYS A 111 6.88 -5.33 -6.73
N THR A 112 6.35 -4.96 -7.89
CA THR A 112 7.13 -4.31 -8.96
C THR A 112 7.67 -2.95 -8.51
N LEU A 113 6.87 -2.14 -7.80
CA LEU A 113 7.36 -0.89 -7.21
C LEU A 113 8.47 -1.13 -6.18
N LYS A 114 8.31 -2.14 -5.32
CA LYS A 114 9.36 -2.56 -4.37
C LYS A 114 10.66 -2.92 -5.10
N ASP A 115 10.56 -3.68 -6.20
CA ASP A 115 11.72 -4.08 -7.00
C ASP A 115 12.41 -2.88 -7.68
N TYR A 116 11.67 -1.81 -7.95
CA TYR A 116 12.23 -0.53 -8.41
C TYR A 116 12.87 0.30 -7.30
N GLY A 117 12.69 -0.06 -6.03
CA GLY A 117 13.32 0.61 -4.89
C GLY A 117 12.35 1.39 -4.01
N ALA A 118 11.05 1.35 -4.27
CA ALA A 118 10.08 1.91 -3.35
C ALA A 118 10.08 1.14 -2.02
N ASN A 119 9.94 1.84 -0.91
CA ASN A 119 9.69 1.25 0.41
C ASN A 119 8.34 1.68 1.00
N THR A 120 7.59 2.47 0.27
CA THR A 120 6.30 3.04 0.70
C THR A 120 5.30 3.07 -0.46
N PHE A 121 4.03 2.84 -0.15
CA PHE A 121 2.92 3.02 -1.06
C PHE A 121 1.83 3.83 -0.38
N ARG A 122 1.28 4.83 -1.06
CA ARG A 122 0.17 5.67 -0.57
C ARG A 122 -1.12 5.28 -1.25
N ILE A 123 -2.19 5.13 -0.48
CA ILE A 123 -3.51 4.72 -0.96
C ILE A 123 -4.45 5.93 -0.89
N ALA A 124 -4.72 6.54 -2.03
CA ALA A 124 -5.57 7.72 -2.14
C ALA A 124 -7.05 7.32 -2.25
N MET A 125 -7.79 7.44 -1.14
CA MET A 125 -9.23 7.19 -1.10
C MET A 125 -9.98 8.52 -1.14
N TYR A 126 -10.46 8.91 -2.31
CA TYR A 126 -11.23 10.13 -2.52
C TYR A 126 -12.56 10.13 -1.75
N VAL A 127 -12.97 11.31 -1.25
CA VAL A 127 -14.13 11.49 -0.39
C VAL A 127 -15.36 11.92 -1.18
N GLU A 128 -15.41 13.16 -1.67
CA GLU A 128 -16.60 13.77 -2.31
C GLU A 128 -16.65 13.62 -3.84
N GLN A 129 -15.63 13.08 -4.49
CA GLN A 129 -15.62 12.91 -5.93
C GLN A 129 -16.56 11.77 -6.37
N ASN A 130 -16.92 11.76 -7.67
CA ASN A 130 -17.72 10.69 -8.25
C ASN A 130 -17.04 9.34 -7.97
N ASP A 131 -17.83 8.34 -7.61
CA ASP A 131 -17.37 7.03 -7.15
C ASP A 131 -16.49 7.07 -5.87
N GLY A 132 -16.36 8.23 -5.21
CA GLY A 132 -15.65 8.41 -3.96
C GLY A 132 -16.36 7.77 -2.77
N TYR A 133 -15.77 7.91 -1.59
CA TYR A 133 -16.24 7.24 -0.38
C TYR A 133 -17.71 7.59 -0.05
N LEU A 134 -18.14 8.85 -0.21
CA LEU A 134 -19.50 9.25 0.14
C LEU A 134 -20.57 8.66 -0.78
N GLU A 135 -20.24 8.39 -2.05
CA GLU A 135 -21.18 7.75 -2.98
C GLU A 135 -21.18 6.23 -2.84
N GLU A 136 -19.98 5.61 -2.67
CA GLU A 136 -19.80 4.16 -2.67
C GLU A 136 -18.95 3.68 -1.46
N PRO A 137 -19.42 3.87 -0.20
CA PRO A 137 -18.63 3.62 0.99
C PRO A 137 -18.17 2.16 1.12
N GLU A 138 -19.05 1.19 0.85
CA GLU A 138 -18.72 -0.24 0.97
C GLU A 138 -17.71 -0.69 -0.10
N LEU A 139 -17.81 -0.15 -1.32
CA LEU A 139 -16.83 -0.41 -2.38
C LEU A 139 -15.47 0.17 -2.01
N ASN A 140 -15.43 1.45 -1.62
CA ASN A 140 -14.20 2.13 -1.25
C ASN A 140 -13.52 1.48 -0.03
N LYS A 141 -14.25 1.08 1.00
CA LYS A 141 -13.72 0.28 2.12
C LYS A 141 -13.10 -1.04 1.65
N LYS A 142 -13.81 -1.78 0.79
CA LYS A 142 -13.30 -3.04 0.24
C LYS A 142 -12.01 -2.85 -0.55
N LEU A 143 -11.94 -1.84 -1.40
CA LEU A 143 -10.75 -1.50 -2.19
C LEU A 143 -9.60 -1.07 -1.28
N LEU A 144 -9.87 -0.21 -0.29
CA LEU A 144 -8.90 0.25 0.70
C LEU A 144 -8.26 -0.93 1.43
N PHE A 145 -9.06 -1.83 2.02
CA PHE A 145 -8.52 -2.96 2.76
C PHE A 145 -7.75 -3.93 1.87
N SER A 146 -8.22 -4.16 0.63
CA SER A 146 -7.48 -4.97 -0.34
C SER A 146 -6.12 -4.34 -0.69
N ALA A 147 -6.07 -3.03 -0.89
CA ALA A 147 -4.84 -2.31 -1.18
C ALA A 147 -3.86 -2.33 0.00
N ILE A 148 -4.36 -2.16 1.25
CA ILE A 148 -3.56 -2.28 2.47
C ILE A 148 -2.91 -3.67 2.56
N GLU A 149 -3.70 -4.74 2.44
CA GLU A 149 -3.20 -6.12 2.52
C GLU A 149 -2.13 -6.40 1.44
N ASN A 150 -2.35 -5.96 0.20
CA ASN A 150 -1.40 -6.11 -0.88
C ASN A 150 -0.10 -5.33 -0.64
N SER A 151 -0.19 -4.11 -0.10
CA SER A 151 0.96 -3.26 0.20
C SER A 151 1.81 -3.85 1.33
N LEU A 152 1.18 -4.26 2.42
CA LEU A 152 1.86 -4.93 3.53
C LEU A 152 2.50 -6.26 3.10
N ALA A 153 1.80 -7.05 2.26
CA ALA A 153 2.34 -8.30 1.72
C ALA A 153 3.57 -8.07 0.81
N ALA A 154 3.64 -6.91 0.14
CA ALA A 154 4.80 -6.49 -0.64
C ALA A 154 5.93 -5.87 0.22
N ASP A 155 5.81 -5.87 1.55
CA ASP A 155 6.76 -5.28 2.50
C ASP A 155 6.97 -3.77 2.27
N LEU A 156 5.87 -3.04 1.99
CA LEU A 156 5.86 -1.59 1.83
C LEU A 156 5.16 -0.92 3.02
N TYR A 157 5.76 0.15 3.55
CA TYR A 157 5.03 1.06 4.43
C TYR A 157 3.80 1.59 3.68
N THR A 158 2.67 1.59 4.35
CA THR A 158 1.37 1.87 3.73
C THR A 158 0.77 3.13 4.31
N ILE A 159 0.73 4.21 3.52
CA ILE A 159 0.04 5.44 3.87
C ILE A 159 -1.42 5.27 3.49
N VAL A 160 -2.29 5.34 4.48
CA VAL A 160 -3.75 5.36 4.30
C VAL A 160 -4.19 6.81 4.30
N ASP A 161 -4.58 7.29 3.13
CA ASP A 161 -4.90 8.69 2.89
C ASP A 161 -6.42 8.90 2.76
N TRP A 162 -6.97 9.67 3.69
CA TRP A 162 -8.29 10.26 3.58
C TRP A 162 -8.20 11.48 2.65
N HIS A 163 -8.49 11.23 1.36
CA HIS A 163 -8.11 12.12 0.26
C HIS A 163 -9.09 13.29 0.09
N VAL A 164 -9.03 14.24 1.04
CA VAL A 164 -9.75 15.51 0.97
C VAL A 164 -9.28 16.34 -0.22
N LEU A 165 -10.18 16.83 -1.05
CA LEU A 165 -9.87 17.71 -2.18
C LEU A 165 -11.04 18.65 -2.50
N ARG A 166 -12.18 18.17 -3.06
CA ARG A 166 -13.36 18.99 -3.35
C ARG A 166 -14.13 19.40 -2.10
N ASP A 167 -14.07 18.58 -1.10
CA ASP A 167 -14.60 18.85 0.23
C ASP A 167 -13.85 19.98 0.97
N GLU A 168 -12.70 20.42 0.44
CA GLU A 168 -11.90 21.54 0.92
C GLU A 168 -11.55 21.46 2.41
N ASN A 169 -12.56 21.59 3.30
CA ASN A 169 -12.39 21.57 4.75
C ASN A 169 -12.65 20.13 5.29
N PRO A 170 -11.66 19.48 5.94
CA PRO A 170 -11.80 18.10 6.41
C PRO A 170 -12.90 17.92 7.47
N ASN A 171 -13.34 19.01 8.13
CA ASN A 171 -14.45 18.94 9.08
C ASN A 171 -15.81 18.67 8.42
N ARG A 172 -15.96 18.85 7.10
CA ARG A 172 -17.23 18.59 6.40
C ARG A 172 -17.67 17.14 6.50
N ASN A 173 -16.71 16.22 6.47
CA ASN A 173 -16.95 14.77 6.46
C ASN A 173 -16.18 14.08 7.60
N ILE A 174 -16.16 14.73 8.78
CA ILE A 174 -15.36 14.27 9.93
C ILE A 174 -15.88 12.95 10.51
N GLU A 175 -17.20 12.72 10.52
CA GLU A 175 -17.80 11.48 11.06
C GLU A 175 -17.38 10.29 10.22
N GLU A 176 -17.40 10.42 8.90
CA GLU A 176 -16.96 9.40 7.95
C GLU A 176 -15.45 9.16 8.03
N ALA A 177 -14.67 10.23 8.15
CA ALA A 177 -13.22 10.13 8.37
C ALA A 177 -12.90 9.35 9.65
N MET A 178 -13.55 9.69 10.76
CA MET A 178 -13.39 8.99 12.03
C MET A 178 -13.77 7.51 11.93
N ASP A 179 -14.88 7.19 11.25
CA ASP A 179 -15.36 5.81 11.09
C ASP A 179 -14.35 4.95 10.31
N VAL A 180 -13.84 5.47 9.19
CA VAL A 180 -12.85 4.75 8.37
C VAL A 180 -11.51 4.61 9.09
N LEU A 181 -10.99 5.71 9.64
CA LEU A 181 -9.66 5.71 10.27
C LEU A 181 -9.66 4.90 11.58
N GLU A 182 -10.76 4.90 12.37
CA GLU A 182 -10.91 3.99 13.51
C GLU A 182 -10.96 2.53 13.04
N GLU A 183 -11.68 2.21 11.96
CA GLU A 183 -11.74 0.86 11.44
C GLU A 183 -10.37 0.36 10.98
N VAL A 184 -9.59 1.19 10.27
CA VAL A 184 -8.21 0.89 9.90
C VAL A 184 -7.34 0.68 11.16
N ALA A 185 -7.42 1.59 12.13
CA ALA A 185 -6.63 1.51 13.35
C ALA A 185 -6.98 0.27 14.19
N ARG A 186 -8.24 -0.11 14.24
CA ARG A 186 -8.67 -1.33 14.94
C ARG A 186 -8.17 -2.60 14.26
N ARG A 187 -8.12 -2.64 12.91
CA ARG A 187 -7.67 -3.82 12.15
C ARG A 187 -6.15 -3.96 12.14
N TYR A 188 -5.43 -2.85 12.05
CA TYR A 188 -3.99 -2.84 11.80
C TYR A 188 -3.15 -2.11 12.85
N GLY A 189 -3.73 -1.72 13.99
CA GLY A 189 -3.05 -0.89 15.00
C GLY A 189 -1.71 -1.44 15.50
N ASP A 190 -1.55 -2.76 15.53
CA ASP A 190 -0.30 -3.42 15.91
C ASP A 190 0.69 -3.57 14.74
N ASN A 191 0.26 -3.31 13.51
CA ASN A 191 1.14 -3.40 12.34
C ASN A 191 2.07 -2.18 12.25
N PRO A 192 3.39 -2.36 12.26
CA PRO A 192 4.36 -1.25 12.21
C PRO A 192 4.37 -0.51 10.88
N GLY A 193 3.83 -1.10 9.81
CA GLY A 193 3.88 -0.57 8.46
C GLY A 193 2.74 0.40 8.11
N ILE A 194 1.75 0.62 8.99
CA ILE A 194 0.64 1.53 8.70
C ILE A 194 0.96 2.96 9.15
N ILE A 195 0.73 3.90 8.23
CA ILE A 195 0.84 5.35 8.42
C ILE A 195 -0.52 5.95 8.06
N TYR A 196 -0.99 6.90 8.85
CA TYR A 196 -2.27 7.56 8.62
C TYR A 196 -2.05 8.96 8.07
N GLU A 197 -2.60 9.26 6.90
CA GLU A 197 -2.71 10.63 6.39
C GLU A 197 -4.16 11.08 6.56
N ILE A 198 -4.40 11.91 7.57
CA ILE A 198 -5.76 12.18 8.04
C ILE A 198 -6.52 13.17 7.16
N CYS A 199 -5.84 13.97 6.36
CA CYS A 199 -6.43 14.81 5.33
C CYS A 199 -5.37 15.15 4.26
N ASN A 200 -5.71 14.91 2.98
CA ASN A 200 -4.81 15.14 1.86
C ASN A 200 -4.50 16.63 1.63
N GLU A 201 -5.43 17.36 1.06
CA GLU A 201 -5.24 18.74 0.61
C GLU A 201 -6.35 19.70 1.12
N PRO A 202 -6.31 20.12 2.39
CA PRO A 202 -7.16 21.19 2.86
C PRO A 202 -6.95 22.46 2.03
N ASN A 203 -8.04 23.03 1.51
CA ASN A 203 -7.96 24.14 0.55
C ASN A 203 -9.16 25.07 0.65
N GLY A 204 -9.36 25.97 -0.32
CA GLY A 204 -10.41 26.99 -0.28
C GLY A 204 -10.19 27.97 0.88
N ASP A 205 -11.23 28.19 1.67
CA ASP A 205 -11.18 29.06 2.85
C ASP A 205 -10.78 28.32 4.15
N THR A 206 -10.30 27.08 4.04
CA THR A 206 -9.89 26.25 5.19
C THR A 206 -8.66 26.83 5.87
N THR A 207 -8.81 27.16 7.14
CA THR A 207 -7.73 27.68 7.97
C THR A 207 -6.95 26.56 8.65
N TYR A 208 -5.77 26.88 9.17
CA TYR A 208 -5.01 25.94 10.01
C TYR A 208 -5.76 25.59 11.30
N GLU A 209 -6.51 26.55 11.88
CA GLU A 209 -7.37 26.29 13.06
C GLU A 209 -8.44 25.23 12.75
N ASP A 210 -9.04 25.25 11.56
CA ASP A 210 -9.97 24.19 11.12
C ASP A 210 -9.28 22.81 11.08
N ILE A 211 -8.04 22.76 10.59
CA ILE A 211 -7.25 21.53 10.52
C ILE A 211 -6.90 21.03 11.93
N VAL A 212 -6.52 21.93 12.85
CA VAL A 212 -6.28 21.58 14.26
C VAL A 212 -7.54 21.03 14.90
N CYS A 213 -8.70 21.72 14.75
CA CYS A 213 -9.98 21.25 15.28
C CYS A 213 -10.37 19.85 14.75
N TYR A 214 -10.07 19.57 13.49
CA TYR A 214 -10.26 18.24 12.89
C TYR A 214 -9.29 17.21 13.49
N ALA A 215 -8.00 17.53 13.52
CA ALA A 215 -6.95 16.64 14.01
C ALA A 215 -7.15 16.26 15.50
N GLU A 216 -7.58 17.21 16.34
CA GLU A 216 -7.86 16.97 17.76
C GLU A 216 -9.00 15.97 18.00
N GLN A 217 -9.89 15.78 17.03
CA GLN A 217 -10.97 14.79 17.11
C GLN A 217 -10.54 13.45 16.51
N VAL A 218 -9.83 13.45 15.38
CA VAL A 218 -9.45 12.24 14.64
C VAL A 218 -8.26 11.52 15.27
N ILE A 219 -7.22 12.24 15.70
CA ILE A 219 -6.01 11.64 16.27
C ILE A 219 -6.30 10.76 17.50
N PRO A 220 -7.09 11.17 18.49
CA PRO A 220 -7.41 10.35 19.65
C PRO A 220 -8.10 9.02 19.28
N ILE A 221 -8.93 9.02 18.24
CA ILE A 221 -9.61 7.81 17.77
C ILE A 221 -8.62 6.80 17.18
N ILE A 222 -7.69 7.27 16.34
CA ILE A 222 -6.59 6.45 15.84
C ILE A 222 -5.72 5.94 17.01
N ARG A 223 -5.32 6.82 17.93
CA ARG A 223 -4.44 6.51 19.07
C ARG A 223 -5.02 5.47 20.03
N LYS A 224 -6.33 5.38 20.13
CA LYS A 224 -7.01 4.34 20.93
C LYS A 224 -6.62 2.91 20.51
N HIS A 225 -6.35 2.68 19.24
CA HIS A 225 -6.05 1.37 18.68
C HIS A 225 -4.61 1.27 18.13
N ALA A 226 -4.03 2.39 17.72
CA ALA A 226 -2.70 2.52 17.13
C ALA A 226 -1.87 3.60 17.88
N PRO A 227 -1.52 3.40 19.16
CA PRO A 227 -0.98 4.45 20.03
C PRO A 227 0.35 5.04 19.57
N ASN A 228 1.15 4.29 18.80
CA ASN A 228 2.49 4.68 18.38
C ASN A 228 2.61 4.89 16.86
N SER A 229 1.52 4.89 16.11
CA SER A 229 1.56 5.05 14.65
C SER A 229 2.05 6.43 14.24
N LEU A 230 2.66 6.52 13.06
CA LEU A 230 2.96 7.79 12.41
C LEU A 230 1.66 8.36 11.81
N ILE A 231 1.43 9.66 12.02
CA ILE A 231 0.29 10.38 11.45
C ILE A 231 0.82 11.55 10.62
N LEU A 232 0.32 11.68 9.41
CA LEU A 232 0.56 12.80 8.50
C LEU A 232 -0.66 13.72 8.54
N VAL A 233 -0.41 15.02 8.66
CA VAL A 233 -1.45 16.04 8.73
C VAL A 233 -1.28 17.00 7.58
N GLY A 234 -2.29 17.12 6.72
CA GLY A 234 -2.33 18.12 5.65
C GLY A 234 -2.28 19.54 6.19
N THR A 235 -1.70 20.44 5.43
CA THR A 235 -1.60 21.87 5.77
C THR A 235 -2.45 22.71 4.82
N PRO A 236 -2.75 24.00 5.13
CA PRO A 236 -3.58 24.85 4.28
C PRO A 236 -3.03 25.04 2.87
N ASN A 237 -3.89 25.54 1.98
CA ASN A 237 -3.56 25.90 0.60
C ASN A 237 -2.96 24.71 -0.19
N PHE A 238 -3.66 23.57 -0.24
CA PHE A 238 -3.17 22.36 -0.93
C PHE A 238 -1.81 21.91 -0.41
N CYS A 239 -1.63 21.89 0.90
CA CYS A 239 -0.38 21.53 1.58
C CYS A 239 0.86 22.36 1.15
N THR A 240 0.68 23.64 0.86
CA THR A 240 1.81 24.54 0.49
C THR A 240 2.13 25.59 1.55
N SER A 241 1.39 25.65 2.68
CA SER A 241 1.60 26.62 3.76
C SER A 241 1.95 25.93 5.08
N LEU A 242 3.18 26.14 5.55
CA LEU A 242 3.67 25.61 6.84
C LEU A 242 3.71 26.68 7.96
N SER A 243 3.45 27.95 7.63
CA SER A 243 3.70 29.07 8.53
C SER A 243 3.00 28.93 9.88
N GLU A 244 1.70 28.60 9.86
CA GLU A 244 0.88 28.50 11.07
C GLU A 244 1.24 27.25 11.89
N ALA A 245 1.55 26.13 11.22
CA ALA A 245 2.03 24.92 11.89
C ALA A 245 3.41 25.10 12.54
N ILE A 246 4.24 26.02 12.01
CA ILE A 246 5.52 26.42 12.62
C ILE A 246 5.29 27.21 13.90
N GLU A 247 4.30 28.09 13.91
CA GLU A 247 3.98 28.97 15.07
C GLU A 247 3.28 28.20 16.19
N ASP A 248 2.36 27.30 15.84
CA ASP A 248 1.53 26.55 16.80
C ASP A 248 1.35 25.09 16.35
N PRO A 249 2.35 24.24 16.55
CA PRO A 249 2.28 22.83 16.12
C PRO A 249 1.29 22.03 16.97
N ILE A 250 0.61 21.05 16.36
CA ILE A 250 -0.31 20.13 17.02
C ILE A 250 0.44 19.30 18.09
N GLU A 251 -0.04 19.33 19.32
CA GLU A 251 0.61 18.73 20.50
C GLU A 251 0.39 17.21 20.62
N TYR A 252 0.75 16.43 19.58
CA TYR A 252 0.75 14.98 19.64
C TYR A 252 2.11 14.41 19.21
N GLN A 253 2.47 13.25 19.74
CA GLN A 253 3.69 12.54 19.32
C GLN A 253 3.51 11.87 17.97
N ASN A 254 4.60 11.69 17.22
CA ASN A 254 4.64 11.03 15.93
C ASN A 254 3.69 11.67 14.89
N ILE A 255 3.69 13.00 14.83
CA ILE A 255 3.00 13.80 13.81
C ILE A 255 4.03 14.37 12.84
N MET A 256 3.79 14.25 11.54
CA MET A 256 4.50 15.00 10.50
C MET A 256 3.50 15.84 9.70
N TYR A 257 3.96 17.00 9.24
CA TYR A 257 3.17 17.89 8.41
C TYR A 257 3.48 17.65 6.94
N THR A 258 2.43 17.60 6.13
CA THR A 258 2.64 17.33 4.70
C THR A 258 2.92 18.62 3.94
N TYR A 259 3.78 18.50 2.94
CA TYR A 259 4.00 19.51 1.91
C TYR A 259 3.78 18.88 0.54
N HIS A 260 3.08 19.60 -0.37
CA HIS A 260 2.84 19.14 -1.74
C HIS A 260 3.56 20.02 -2.76
N TYR A 261 4.09 19.41 -3.82
CA TYR A 261 4.82 20.10 -4.85
C TYR A 261 4.46 19.59 -6.24
N TYR A 262 4.06 20.51 -7.12
CA TYR A 262 3.79 20.20 -8.52
C TYR A 262 4.60 21.10 -9.44
N ALA A 263 5.49 20.52 -10.24
CA ALA A 263 6.32 21.24 -11.18
C ALA A 263 5.45 21.98 -12.22
N GLY A 264 5.75 23.26 -12.45
CA GLY A 264 4.97 24.13 -13.32
C GLY A 264 3.76 24.82 -12.66
N ILE A 265 3.37 24.35 -11.45
CA ILE A 265 2.32 24.99 -10.62
C ILE A 265 2.96 25.65 -9.41
N SER A 266 3.82 24.94 -8.69
CA SER A 266 4.52 25.44 -7.50
C SER A 266 5.84 26.12 -7.85
N ASP A 267 6.19 27.20 -7.14
CA ASP A 267 7.54 27.77 -7.21
C ASP A 267 8.51 26.87 -6.40
N CYS A 268 9.47 26.27 -7.09
CA CYS A 268 10.43 25.33 -6.52
C CYS A 268 11.29 25.95 -5.41
N LYS A 269 11.71 27.20 -5.57
CA LYS A 269 12.54 27.88 -4.55
C LYS A 269 11.74 28.20 -3.32
N PHE A 270 10.50 28.68 -3.50
CA PHE A 270 9.58 28.94 -2.41
C PHE A 270 9.30 27.65 -1.62
N ALA A 271 9.03 26.53 -2.33
CA ALA A 271 8.79 25.24 -1.70
C ALA A 271 9.98 24.79 -0.83
N MET A 272 11.22 24.88 -1.36
CA MET A 272 12.42 24.54 -0.60
C MET A 272 12.64 25.48 0.60
N GLU A 273 12.32 26.78 0.47
CA GLU A 273 12.46 27.75 1.56
C GLU A 273 11.41 27.52 2.67
N GLU A 274 10.16 27.19 2.32
CA GLU A 274 9.12 26.85 3.29
C GLU A 274 9.50 25.58 4.08
N ILE A 275 9.90 24.52 3.39
CA ILE A 275 10.37 23.28 4.02
C ILE A 275 11.56 23.57 4.93
N LYS A 276 12.55 24.30 4.44
CA LYS A 276 13.73 24.67 5.23
C LYS A 276 13.35 25.41 6.51
N ARG A 277 12.47 26.41 6.41
CA ARG A 277 11.98 27.17 7.57
C ARG A 277 11.29 26.27 8.59
N GLY A 278 10.46 25.32 8.13
CA GLY A 278 9.82 24.34 8.99
C GLY A 278 10.83 23.45 9.72
N LEU A 279 11.83 22.90 9.02
CA LEU A 279 12.88 22.08 9.63
C LEU A 279 13.71 22.86 10.65
N GLU A 280 14.10 24.12 10.35
CA GLU A 280 14.84 25.00 11.26
C GLU A 280 14.04 25.34 12.51
N SER A 281 12.72 25.34 12.43
CA SER A 281 11.81 25.54 13.57
C SER A 281 11.54 24.26 14.36
N GLY A 282 12.05 23.10 13.90
CA GLY A 282 11.85 21.81 14.55
C GLY A 282 10.58 21.07 14.09
N LEU A 283 9.92 21.52 13.01
CA LEU A 283 8.71 20.90 12.47
C LEU A 283 9.08 19.67 11.62
N PRO A 284 8.59 18.46 11.94
CA PRO A 284 8.80 17.29 11.10
C PRO A 284 7.94 17.39 9.83
N ILE A 285 8.58 17.23 8.66
CA ILE A 285 7.91 17.42 7.36
C ILE A 285 8.04 16.16 6.51
N PHE A 286 6.97 15.85 5.78
CA PHE A 286 6.89 14.79 4.81
C PHE A 286 6.28 15.32 3.50
N VAL A 287 6.84 14.97 2.35
CA VAL A 287 6.26 15.34 1.05
C VAL A 287 5.35 14.19 0.60
N SER A 288 4.11 14.18 1.08
CA SER A 288 3.18 13.07 0.83
C SER A 288 2.62 13.05 -0.59
N GLU A 289 2.82 14.14 -1.35
CA GLU A 289 2.45 14.18 -2.76
C GLU A 289 3.34 15.16 -3.54
N TRP A 290 3.87 14.70 -4.66
CA TRP A 290 4.50 15.57 -5.66
C TRP A 290 4.30 15.02 -7.06
N GLY A 291 4.24 15.89 -8.06
CA GLY A 291 4.00 15.50 -9.44
C GLY A 291 4.78 16.30 -10.47
N LEU A 292 5.00 15.66 -11.63
CA LEU A 292 5.67 16.22 -12.80
C LEU A 292 4.84 15.88 -14.02
N ASP A 293 4.21 16.89 -14.64
CA ASP A 293 3.39 16.72 -15.84
C ASP A 293 4.26 16.55 -17.09
N SER A 294 4.38 15.33 -17.60
CA SER A 294 5.14 15.05 -18.81
C SER A 294 4.48 15.52 -20.12
N HIS A 295 3.19 15.92 -20.10
CA HIS A 295 2.50 16.45 -21.27
C HIS A 295 2.75 17.95 -21.47
N ASP A 296 3.01 18.69 -20.41
CA ASP A 296 3.30 20.15 -20.45
C ASP A 296 4.63 20.48 -19.77
N ILE A 297 5.68 19.74 -20.11
CA ILE A 297 6.96 19.85 -19.42
C ILE A 297 7.97 20.65 -20.24
N THR A 298 8.67 21.56 -19.56
CA THR A 298 9.83 22.28 -20.07
C THR A 298 11.12 21.72 -19.49
N GLN A 299 12.28 22.03 -20.11
CA GLN A 299 13.59 21.69 -19.53
C GLN A 299 13.77 22.33 -18.13
N GLN A 300 13.12 23.46 -17.89
CA GLN A 300 13.11 24.12 -16.59
C GLN A 300 12.38 23.27 -15.53
N HIS A 301 11.19 22.77 -15.83
CA HIS A 301 10.42 21.92 -14.91
C HIS A 301 11.16 20.63 -14.53
N TRP A 302 11.84 19.99 -15.49
CA TRP A 302 12.71 18.84 -15.20
C TRP A 302 13.83 19.21 -14.24
N LYS A 303 14.49 20.34 -14.47
CA LYS A 303 15.56 20.80 -13.60
C LYS A 303 15.07 21.16 -12.20
N GLU A 304 13.98 21.91 -12.10
CA GLU A 304 13.40 22.31 -10.83
C GLU A 304 12.95 21.11 -10.00
N THR A 305 12.34 20.09 -10.64
CA THR A 305 11.96 18.86 -9.97
C THR A 305 13.18 18.07 -9.50
N SER A 306 14.26 18.02 -10.31
CA SER A 306 15.51 17.42 -9.86
C SER A 306 16.12 18.17 -8.68
N ASP A 307 16.20 19.49 -8.73
CA ASP A 307 16.71 20.32 -7.65
C ASP A 307 15.89 20.12 -6.36
N PHE A 308 14.56 20.00 -6.47
CA PHE A 308 13.66 19.74 -5.35
C PHE A 308 13.91 18.35 -4.74
N LEU A 309 13.92 17.29 -5.55
CA LEU A 309 14.15 15.93 -5.06
C LEU A 309 15.56 15.77 -4.49
N ASP A 310 16.58 16.34 -5.11
CA ASP A 310 17.95 16.34 -4.59
C ASP A 310 18.03 17.07 -3.24
N TYR A 311 17.23 18.11 -3.04
CA TYR A 311 17.08 18.78 -1.75
C TYR A 311 16.42 17.86 -0.70
N LEU A 312 15.32 17.16 -1.06
CA LEU A 312 14.67 16.20 -0.17
C LEU A 312 15.62 15.05 0.23
N GLU A 313 16.39 14.52 -0.72
CA GLU A 313 17.40 13.49 -0.46
C GLU A 313 18.47 13.98 0.54
N LYS A 314 18.97 15.20 0.33
CA LYS A 314 19.97 15.81 1.21
C LYS A 314 19.45 16.00 2.64
N GLU A 315 18.23 16.49 2.80
CA GLU A 315 17.61 16.74 4.10
C GLU A 315 16.94 15.48 4.69
N LYS A 316 16.95 14.34 3.96
CA LYS A 316 16.33 13.06 4.32
C LYS A 316 14.83 13.15 4.57
N ILE A 317 14.13 13.90 3.75
CA ILE A 317 12.68 14.07 3.80
C ILE A 317 12.05 13.02 2.91
N GLY A 318 11.18 12.17 3.49
CA GLY A 318 10.42 11.19 2.73
C GLY A 318 9.46 11.83 1.73
N TRP A 319 9.24 11.15 0.61
CA TRP A 319 8.39 11.66 -0.46
C TRP A 319 7.58 10.58 -1.17
N ILE A 320 6.44 10.97 -1.70
CA ILE A 320 5.53 10.12 -2.49
C ILE A 320 5.20 10.83 -3.79
N ASN A 321 5.38 10.13 -4.91
CA ASN A 321 5.01 10.65 -6.22
C ASN A 321 3.54 10.39 -6.54
N TRP A 322 2.89 11.32 -7.21
CA TRP A 322 1.59 11.19 -7.85
C TRP A 322 1.75 10.89 -9.33
N SER A 323 1.31 9.75 -9.94
CA SER A 323 0.66 8.59 -9.33
C SER A 323 0.87 7.31 -10.17
N LEU A 324 0.67 6.15 -9.56
CA LEU A 324 0.64 4.86 -10.24
C LEU A 324 -0.73 4.64 -10.89
N SER A 325 -0.83 4.98 -12.14
CA SER A 325 -2.01 4.76 -12.99
C SER A 325 -1.60 4.80 -14.46
N ASN A 326 -2.50 4.40 -15.35
CA ASN A 326 -2.40 4.64 -16.79
C ASN A 326 -3.43 5.66 -17.27
N LYS A 327 -3.87 6.56 -16.39
CA LYS A 327 -4.73 7.68 -16.79
C LYS A 327 -4.04 8.49 -17.87
N ASP A 328 -4.80 8.96 -18.86
CA ASP A 328 -4.28 9.81 -19.92
C ASP A 328 -4.01 11.24 -19.40
N GLU A 329 -2.93 11.34 -18.63
CA GLU A 329 -2.42 12.58 -18.03
C GLU A 329 -0.90 12.51 -17.86
N GLY A 330 -0.23 13.66 -17.80
CA GLY A 330 1.22 13.73 -17.70
C GLY A 330 1.83 13.26 -16.39
N TYR A 331 1.02 13.18 -15.32
CA TYR A 331 1.46 12.70 -13.99
C TYR A 331 1.48 11.17 -13.85
N SER A 332 0.81 10.44 -14.75
CA SER A 332 0.74 9.00 -14.71
C SER A 332 2.10 8.35 -14.96
N MET A 333 2.46 7.36 -14.12
CA MET A 333 3.68 6.58 -14.33
C MET A 333 3.60 5.66 -15.53
N ILE A 334 2.42 5.12 -15.81
CA ILE A 334 2.18 4.14 -16.87
C ILE A 334 1.49 4.83 -18.03
N LYS A 335 1.90 4.48 -19.26
CA LYS A 335 1.29 5.02 -20.47
C LYS A 335 -0.17 4.59 -20.59
N SER A 336 -1.02 5.48 -21.10
CA SER A 336 -2.47 5.25 -21.22
C SER A 336 -2.84 4.08 -22.14
N ASP A 337 -1.97 3.71 -23.07
CA ASP A 337 -2.14 2.58 -23.99
C ASP A 337 -1.54 1.26 -23.45
N SER A 338 -0.84 1.26 -22.31
CA SER A 338 -0.34 0.05 -21.72
C SER A 338 -1.46 -0.74 -21.03
N ILE A 339 -1.51 -2.04 -21.31
CA ILE A 339 -2.45 -2.98 -20.69
C ILE A 339 -1.82 -3.77 -19.52
N LYS A 340 -0.54 -3.52 -19.24
CA LYS A 340 0.18 -4.22 -18.19
C LYS A 340 -0.13 -3.61 -16.83
N LEU A 341 -0.42 -4.46 -15.87
CA LEU A 341 -0.72 -4.08 -14.49
C LEU A 341 0.48 -4.24 -13.55
N HIS A 342 1.60 -4.83 -14.02
CA HIS A 342 2.84 -5.03 -13.27
C HIS A 342 4.00 -5.36 -14.21
N SER A 343 5.23 -5.45 -13.70
CA SER A 343 6.44 -5.83 -14.45
C SER A 343 6.64 -4.96 -15.70
N TRP A 344 6.42 -3.67 -15.55
CA TRP A 344 6.51 -2.70 -16.63
C TRP A 344 7.94 -2.57 -17.14
N ASN A 345 8.09 -2.35 -18.43
CA ASN A 345 9.35 -2.02 -19.07
C ASN A 345 9.31 -0.58 -19.66
N ASP A 346 10.37 -0.15 -20.31
CA ASP A 346 10.49 1.21 -20.88
C ASP A 346 9.40 1.57 -21.90
N GLU A 347 8.78 0.55 -22.52
CA GLU A 347 7.68 0.76 -23.49
C GLU A 347 6.36 1.07 -22.78
N ASP A 348 6.19 0.60 -21.55
CA ASP A 348 4.98 0.77 -20.74
C ASP A 348 5.00 2.06 -19.92
N ILE A 349 6.20 2.60 -19.63
CA ILE A 349 6.41 3.69 -18.67
C ILE A 349 6.48 5.03 -19.39
N THR A 350 5.84 6.06 -18.83
CA THR A 350 5.90 7.44 -19.29
C THR A 350 7.27 8.07 -19.02
N ASP A 351 7.54 9.26 -19.54
CA ASP A 351 8.79 9.95 -19.25
C ASP A 351 8.85 10.43 -17.80
N SER A 352 7.71 10.87 -17.20
CA SER A 352 7.64 11.13 -15.75
C SER A 352 7.88 9.86 -14.96
N GLY A 353 7.29 8.73 -15.35
CA GLY A 353 7.53 7.43 -14.72
C GLY A 353 9.01 7.02 -14.73
N LYS A 354 9.72 7.17 -15.84
CA LYS A 354 11.17 6.90 -15.93
C LYS A 354 11.98 7.78 -15.00
N PHE A 355 11.60 9.06 -14.89
CA PHE A 355 12.22 9.99 -13.96
C PHE A 355 12.02 9.56 -12.51
N ILE A 356 10.81 9.16 -12.14
CA ILE A 356 10.50 8.65 -10.80
C ILE A 356 11.32 7.41 -10.48
N LEU A 357 11.42 6.45 -11.41
CA LEU A 357 12.20 5.22 -11.21
C LEU A 357 13.68 5.50 -10.93
N LYS A 358 14.26 6.55 -11.51
CA LYS A 358 15.63 6.97 -11.21
C LYS A 358 15.79 7.31 -9.72
N TYR A 359 14.85 8.08 -9.14
CA TYR A 359 14.91 8.47 -7.73
C TYR A 359 14.53 7.33 -6.78
N LEU A 360 13.59 6.46 -7.15
CA LEU A 360 13.29 5.25 -6.38
C LEU A 360 14.52 4.34 -6.27
N SER A 361 15.31 4.24 -7.36
CA SER A 361 16.50 3.39 -7.36
C SER A 361 17.59 3.80 -6.37
N LEU A 362 17.60 5.06 -5.91
CA LEU A 362 18.50 5.53 -4.84
C LEU A 362 18.22 4.85 -3.49
N GLY A 363 17.06 4.27 -3.31
CA GLY A 363 16.69 3.50 -2.10
C GLY A 363 17.24 2.07 -2.09
N LYS A 364 17.95 1.62 -3.14
CA LYS A 364 18.52 0.26 -3.23
C LYS A 364 19.92 0.11 -2.63
N ASP A 365 20.59 1.21 -2.36
CA ASP A 365 21.95 1.25 -1.78
C ASP A 365 21.89 1.41 -0.26
#